data_6173eebf5690e5a22ccc0ce4a90ad69f
#
_entry.id   6173eebf5690e5a22ccc0ce4a90ad69f
#
_cell.length_a   1.000
_cell.length_b   1.000
_cell.length_c   1.000
_cell.angle_alpha   90.00
_cell.angle_beta   90.00
_cell.angle_gamma   90.00
#
_symmetry.space_group_name_H-M   'P 1'
#
loop_
_entity.id
_entity.type
_entity.pdbx_description
1 polymer ?
#
loop_
_entity_poly.entity_id
_entity_poly.type
_entity_poly.pdbx_seq_one_letter_code
_entity_poly.pdbx_strand_id
1 'polypeptide(L)'
;MKMKLLPKFILSLGAMGAVLTVTISFFSYETSKKSLEEMYAKQVTVGSESIATMLSVDDVRDIIGENGDETEAYRETEALFNQLKEDGEITYLSLVVPDEDSVTFYIDAMVEEMGDDPANQIPYGSDILYTDAAQDEKDLEKYELIWDLYSENKGTDTPVITDNSYGYNYTSVSPVLDENGNAIAEIQYILDMQKVRGELNSFLYKMLLIAFLNIVVVIMLYVVFVRNSITKPVSKLALFTKKIIESGEFNRQHIEMKTGDEIEDLGHSFNYMLEELEIYIDNLAKVTAEKERIGAELSVATQIQAS
;
A
#
# COMPACT_ATOMS: atom_id res chain seq x y z
N MET A 1 -0.54 -37.32 7.06
CA MET A 1 -0.27 -36.88 8.44
C MET A 1 -1.37 -35.90 8.88
N LYS A 2 -2.22 -36.23 9.87
CA LYS A 2 -3.28 -35.29 10.33
C LYS A 2 -2.64 -34.14 11.09
N MET A 3 -2.76 -32.91 10.55
CA MET A 3 -2.31 -31.71 11.26
C MET A 3 -3.05 -31.54 12.60
N LYS A 4 -2.29 -31.21 13.66
CA LYS A 4 -2.87 -30.90 14.98
C LYS A 4 -3.72 -29.61 14.89
N LEU A 5 -4.61 -29.42 15.85
CA LEU A 5 -5.61 -28.32 15.84
C LEU A 5 -4.95 -26.93 15.78
N LEU A 6 -3.94 -26.70 16.61
CA LEU A 6 -3.21 -25.43 16.69
C LEU A 6 -2.62 -24.95 15.34
N PRO A 7 -1.89 -25.78 14.57
CA PRO A 7 -1.40 -25.37 13.25
C PRO A 7 -2.51 -24.99 12.26
N LYS A 8 -3.69 -25.61 12.34
CA LYS A 8 -4.83 -25.26 11.47
C LYS A 8 -5.36 -23.87 11.79
N PHE A 9 -5.52 -23.54 13.06
CA PHE A 9 -5.95 -22.19 13.47
C PHE A 9 -4.93 -21.11 13.09
N ILE A 10 -3.63 -21.38 13.31
CA ILE A 10 -2.56 -20.45 12.91
C ILE A 10 -2.59 -20.21 11.40
N LEU A 11 -2.72 -21.26 10.61
CA LEU A 11 -2.75 -21.16 9.15
C LEU A 11 -3.98 -20.38 8.66
N SER A 12 -5.17 -20.62 9.21
CA SER A 12 -6.40 -19.94 8.79
C SER A 12 -6.37 -18.44 9.13
N LEU A 13 -5.96 -18.09 10.35
CA LEU A 13 -5.87 -16.69 10.76
C LEU A 13 -4.74 -15.96 10.04
N GLY A 14 -3.59 -16.61 9.87
CA GLY A 14 -2.46 -16.06 9.12
C GLY A 14 -2.84 -15.79 7.67
N ALA A 15 -3.54 -16.72 7.02
CA ALA A 15 -4.03 -16.52 5.65
C ALA A 15 -5.03 -15.35 5.56
N MET A 16 -5.98 -15.27 6.50
CA MET A 16 -6.95 -14.17 6.52
C MET A 16 -6.26 -12.81 6.79
N GLY A 17 -5.32 -12.76 7.72
CA GLY A 17 -4.53 -11.58 8.01
C GLY A 17 -3.68 -11.15 6.82
N ALA A 18 -3.05 -12.09 6.12
CA ALA A 18 -2.27 -11.80 4.92
C ALA A 18 -3.14 -11.23 3.79
N VAL A 19 -4.31 -11.82 3.53
CA VAL A 19 -5.25 -11.31 2.51
C VAL A 19 -5.70 -9.90 2.84
N LEU A 20 -6.11 -9.62 4.07
CA LEU A 20 -6.52 -8.28 4.50
C LEU A 20 -5.38 -7.27 4.35
N THR A 21 -4.17 -7.63 4.77
CA THR A 21 -3.01 -6.75 4.67
C THR A 21 -2.66 -6.44 3.22
N VAL A 22 -2.63 -7.45 2.35
CA VAL A 22 -2.35 -7.24 0.91
C VAL A 22 -3.43 -6.36 0.29
N THR A 23 -4.70 -6.58 0.61
CA THR A 23 -5.81 -5.78 0.09
C THR A 23 -5.70 -4.31 0.52
N ILE A 24 -5.49 -4.06 1.82
CA ILE A 24 -5.34 -2.70 2.34
C ILE A 24 -4.11 -2.02 1.74
N SER A 25 -2.99 -2.74 1.63
CA SER A 25 -1.76 -2.23 1.02
C SER A 25 -1.96 -1.85 -0.44
N PHE A 26 -2.65 -2.68 -1.22
CA PHE A 26 -2.96 -2.40 -2.61
C PHE A 26 -3.82 -1.13 -2.76
N PHE A 27 -4.92 -1.03 -2.03
CA PHE A 27 -5.77 0.17 -2.08
C PHE A 27 -5.06 1.42 -1.60
N SER A 28 -4.25 1.32 -0.54
CA SER A 28 -3.46 2.45 -0.05
C SER A 28 -2.44 2.93 -1.07
N TYR A 29 -1.75 1.99 -1.75
CA TYR A 29 -0.81 2.32 -2.81
C TYR A 29 -1.48 3.01 -4.00
N GLU A 30 -2.58 2.44 -4.52
CA GLU A 30 -3.33 3.03 -5.64
C GLU A 30 -3.85 4.44 -5.29
N THR A 31 -4.38 4.61 -4.07
CA THR A 31 -4.87 5.92 -3.60
C THR A 31 -3.73 6.93 -3.49
N SER A 32 -2.59 6.53 -2.92
CA SER A 32 -1.44 7.41 -2.77
C SER A 32 -0.83 7.79 -4.12
N LYS A 33 -0.72 6.81 -5.03
CA LYS A 33 -0.25 7.04 -6.40
C LYS A 33 -1.12 8.06 -7.11
N LYS A 34 -2.44 7.84 -7.14
CA LYS A 34 -3.38 8.76 -7.77
C LYS A 34 -3.33 10.15 -7.17
N SER A 35 -3.28 10.25 -5.83
CA SER A 35 -3.18 11.55 -5.13
C SER A 35 -1.91 12.32 -5.47
N LEU A 36 -0.76 11.61 -5.59
CA LEU A 36 0.50 12.23 -5.99
C LEU A 36 0.47 12.67 -7.47
N GLU A 37 -0.01 11.82 -8.37
CA GLU A 37 -0.16 12.15 -9.79
C GLU A 37 -1.06 13.39 -9.98
N GLU A 38 -2.20 13.47 -9.28
CA GLU A 38 -3.10 14.63 -9.31
C GLU A 38 -2.45 15.89 -8.71
N MET A 39 -1.67 15.73 -7.65
CA MET A 39 -0.94 16.85 -7.03
C MET A 39 0.10 17.42 -7.99
N TYR A 40 0.93 16.58 -8.60
CA TYR A 40 1.96 17.04 -9.54
C TYR A 40 1.36 17.54 -10.86
N ALA A 41 0.29 16.91 -11.34
CA ALA A 41 -0.46 17.43 -12.50
C ALA A 41 -0.97 18.84 -12.23
N LYS A 42 -1.54 19.10 -11.07
CA LYS A 42 -1.99 20.42 -10.68
C LYS A 42 -0.82 21.40 -10.49
N GLN A 43 0.31 20.94 -9.94
CA GLN A 43 1.49 21.77 -9.77
C GLN A 43 2.00 22.31 -11.12
N VAL A 44 2.13 21.45 -12.12
CA VAL A 44 2.64 21.88 -13.43
C VAL A 44 1.65 22.80 -14.17
N THR A 45 0.34 22.49 -14.13
CA THR A 45 -0.66 23.32 -14.83
C THR A 45 -0.83 24.69 -14.18
N VAL A 46 -0.99 24.75 -12.85
CA VAL A 46 -1.10 26.03 -12.13
C VAL A 46 0.23 26.78 -12.15
N GLY A 47 1.36 26.07 -12.12
CA GLY A 47 2.70 26.67 -12.18
C GLY A 47 2.93 27.38 -13.53
N SER A 48 2.69 26.71 -14.65
CA SER A 48 2.86 27.30 -15.97
C SER A 48 1.94 28.51 -16.18
N GLU A 49 0.65 28.40 -15.80
CA GLU A 49 -0.32 29.49 -15.89
C GLU A 49 0.09 30.70 -15.01
N SER A 50 0.54 30.44 -13.79
CA SER A 50 0.98 31.49 -12.88
C SER A 50 2.19 32.24 -13.42
N ILE A 51 3.17 31.52 -13.97
CA ILE A 51 4.37 32.15 -14.56
C ILE A 51 3.98 32.94 -15.79
N ALA A 52 3.16 32.40 -16.69
CA ALA A 52 2.71 33.10 -17.88
C ALA A 52 1.99 34.42 -17.57
N THR A 53 1.17 34.45 -16.49
CA THR A 53 0.46 35.65 -16.03
C THR A 53 1.33 36.66 -15.28
N MET A 54 2.47 36.22 -14.73
CA MET A 54 3.41 37.13 -14.03
C MET A 54 4.29 37.90 -14.99
N LEU A 55 4.51 37.41 -16.19
CA LEU A 55 5.38 38.07 -17.17
C LEU A 55 4.71 39.29 -17.77
N SER A 56 5.49 40.35 -17.92
CA SER A 56 5.08 41.57 -18.67
C SER A 56 5.09 41.23 -20.18
N VAL A 57 4.01 41.59 -20.85
CA VAL A 57 3.90 41.44 -22.30
C VAL A 57 5.00 42.21 -23.06
N ASP A 58 5.34 43.42 -22.55
CA ASP A 58 6.40 44.24 -23.15
C ASP A 58 7.78 43.60 -22.99
N ASP A 59 8.08 43.05 -21.77
CA ASP A 59 9.33 42.31 -21.53
C ASP A 59 9.45 41.10 -22.40
N VAL A 60 8.36 40.32 -22.59
CA VAL A 60 8.34 39.14 -23.45
C VAL A 60 8.57 39.55 -24.91
N ARG A 61 7.97 40.65 -25.37
CA ARG A 61 8.24 41.20 -26.73
C ARG A 61 9.70 41.59 -26.90
N ASP A 62 10.31 42.22 -25.90
CA ASP A 62 11.73 42.58 -25.96
C ASP A 62 12.62 41.32 -26.00
N ILE A 63 12.28 40.29 -25.22
CA ILE A 63 13.03 39.02 -25.21
C ILE A 63 12.94 38.28 -26.53
N ILE A 64 11.77 38.18 -27.16
CA ILE A 64 11.59 37.45 -28.43
C ILE A 64 11.99 38.30 -29.65
N GLY A 65 12.35 39.55 -29.43
CA GLY A 65 12.78 40.48 -30.47
C GLY A 65 14.21 40.24 -30.96
N GLU A 66 14.65 41.08 -31.89
CA GLU A 66 16.02 41.01 -32.41
C GLU A 66 17.03 41.40 -31.30
N ASN A 67 18.04 40.54 -31.07
CA ASN A 67 19.04 40.68 -29.98
C ASN A 67 18.40 40.75 -28.55
N GLY A 68 17.31 39.98 -28.37
CA GLY A 68 16.59 40.01 -27.08
C GLY A 68 17.43 39.51 -25.88
N ASP A 69 18.42 38.65 -26.10
CA ASP A 69 19.39 38.16 -25.11
C ASP A 69 20.31 39.27 -24.52
N GLU A 70 20.44 40.43 -25.20
CA GLU A 70 21.19 41.57 -24.71
C GLU A 70 20.33 42.52 -23.81
N THR A 71 19.00 42.28 -23.75
CA THR A 71 18.07 43.13 -23.02
C THR A 71 18.13 42.99 -21.52
N GLU A 72 17.66 44.01 -20.77
CA GLU A 72 17.48 43.93 -19.31
C GLU A 72 16.34 42.94 -18.99
N ALA A 73 15.25 42.97 -19.76
CA ALA A 73 14.12 42.06 -19.65
C ALA A 73 14.53 40.59 -19.70
N TYR A 74 15.45 40.19 -20.63
CA TYR A 74 16.00 38.86 -20.70
C TYR A 74 16.69 38.45 -19.38
N ARG A 75 17.63 39.29 -18.90
CA ARG A 75 18.42 38.99 -17.68
C ARG A 75 17.57 38.85 -16.44
N GLU A 76 16.57 39.74 -16.29
CA GLU A 76 15.65 39.69 -15.14
C GLU A 76 14.75 38.48 -15.20
N THR A 77 14.21 38.15 -16.39
CA THR A 77 13.34 36.98 -16.57
C THR A 77 14.13 35.65 -16.44
N GLU A 78 15.34 35.57 -16.99
CA GLU A 78 16.22 34.40 -16.80
C GLU A 78 16.55 34.19 -15.31
N ALA A 79 16.91 35.26 -14.59
CA ALA A 79 17.17 35.17 -13.15
C ALA A 79 15.90 34.73 -12.37
N LEU A 80 14.74 35.24 -12.75
CA LEU A 80 13.46 34.81 -12.17
C LEU A 80 13.19 33.33 -12.46
N PHE A 81 13.40 32.87 -13.69
CA PHE A 81 13.19 31.47 -14.07
C PHE A 81 14.13 30.54 -13.32
N ASN A 82 15.41 30.89 -13.18
CA ASN A 82 16.37 30.14 -12.42
C ASN A 82 15.96 30.03 -10.95
N GLN A 83 15.50 31.13 -10.34
CA GLN A 83 15.00 31.11 -8.97
C GLN A 83 13.73 30.25 -8.84
N LEU A 84 12.76 30.40 -9.74
CA LEU A 84 11.52 29.58 -9.72
C LEU A 84 11.81 28.11 -9.94
N LYS A 85 12.80 27.78 -10.81
CA LYS A 85 13.24 26.42 -11.03
C LYS A 85 13.82 25.79 -9.75
N GLU A 86 14.67 26.52 -9.05
CA GLU A 86 15.28 26.07 -7.80
C GLU A 86 14.22 25.92 -6.68
N ASP A 87 13.44 26.97 -6.43
CA ASP A 87 12.42 27.00 -5.37
C ASP A 87 11.31 25.95 -5.59
N GLY A 88 10.93 25.71 -6.86
CA GLY A 88 9.86 24.79 -7.26
C GLY A 88 10.32 23.34 -7.55
N GLU A 89 11.64 23.06 -7.45
CA GLU A 89 12.23 21.78 -7.90
C GLU A 89 11.80 21.41 -9.33
N ILE A 90 11.70 22.43 -10.22
CA ILE A 90 11.24 22.27 -11.60
C ILE A 90 12.37 21.65 -12.42
N THR A 91 12.08 20.62 -13.23
CA THR A 91 13.11 19.98 -14.03
C THR A 91 13.55 20.85 -15.20
N TYR A 92 12.57 21.32 -15.99
CA TYR A 92 12.81 22.28 -17.08
C TYR A 92 11.76 23.39 -17.01
N LEU A 93 12.21 24.62 -17.16
CA LEU A 93 11.37 25.81 -17.23
C LEU A 93 11.89 26.69 -18.37
N SER A 94 11.07 26.89 -19.40
CA SER A 94 11.52 27.58 -20.60
C SER A 94 10.46 28.58 -21.09
N LEU A 95 10.93 29.65 -21.71
CA LEU A 95 10.12 30.57 -22.52
C LEU A 95 10.39 30.26 -23.97
N VAL A 96 9.35 29.87 -24.70
CA VAL A 96 9.47 29.42 -26.09
C VAL A 96 8.41 30.09 -26.97
N VAL A 97 8.64 30.03 -28.27
CA VAL A 97 7.62 30.37 -29.29
C VAL A 97 7.46 29.15 -30.19
N PRO A 98 6.33 28.41 -30.07
CA PRO A 98 6.01 27.30 -30.97
C PRO A 98 5.69 27.79 -32.38
N ASP A 99 6.00 26.95 -33.37
CA ASP A 99 5.55 27.04 -34.76
C ASP A 99 4.93 25.67 -35.16
N GLU A 100 4.45 25.55 -36.39
CA GLU A 100 3.74 24.36 -36.88
C GLU A 100 4.59 23.07 -36.78
N ASP A 101 5.92 23.15 -37.02
CA ASP A 101 6.82 22.01 -37.06
C ASP A 101 8.05 22.14 -36.13
N SER A 102 8.15 23.24 -35.40
CA SER A 102 9.31 23.55 -34.54
C SER A 102 8.94 24.36 -33.30
N VAL A 103 9.92 24.52 -32.44
CA VAL A 103 9.84 25.41 -31.26
C VAL A 103 11.13 26.19 -31.13
N THR A 104 11.02 27.50 -31.03
CA THR A 104 12.17 28.40 -30.78
C THR A 104 12.29 28.70 -29.29
N PHE A 105 13.47 28.42 -28.72
CA PHE A 105 13.78 28.69 -27.30
C PHE A 105 14.38 30.07 -27.13
N TYR A 106 13.81 30.85 -26.21
CA TYR A 106 14.31 32.18 -25.84
C TYR A 106 14.92 32.20 -24.45
N ILE A 107 14.34 31.50 -23.48
CA ILE A 107 14.93 31.28 -22.15
C ILE A 107 14.83 29.80 -21.83
N ASP A 108 15.93 29.23 -21.39
CA ASP A 108 16.01 27.88 -20.83
C ASP A 108 16.69 27.97 -19.46
N ALA A 109 15.91 27.84 -18.39
CA ALA A 109 16.38 28.03 -17.02
C ALA A 109 17.45 27.00 -16.65
N MET A 110 18.56 27.49 -16.10
CA MET A 110 19.74 26.69 -15.77
C MET A 110 20.15 26.90 -14.31
N VAL A 111 20.19 25.84 -13.51
CA VAL A 111 20.61 25.86 -12.12
C VAL A 111 21.61 24.75 -11.84
N GLU A 112 22.91 25.09 -11.83
CA GLU A 112 24.01 24.11 -11.65
C GLU A 112 23.89 23.36 -10.31
N GLU A 113 23.41 24.01 -9.24
CA GLU A 113 23.18 23.41 -7.93
C GLU A 113 22.13 22.29 -7.95
N MET A 114 21.22 22.30 -8.92
CA MET A 114 20.25 21.23 -9.17
C MET A 114 20.81 20.09 -10.02
N GLY A 115 22.05 20.25 -10.53
CA GLY A 115 22.74 19.24 -11.35
C GLY A 115 22.55 19.46 -12.84
N ASP A 116 22.10 20.63 -13.27
CA ASP A 116 22.08 21.00 -14.68
C ASP A 116 23.50 21.10 -15.22
N ASP A 117 23.70 20.58 -16.42
CA ASP A 117 24.97 20.71 -17.12
C ASP A 117 24.88 21.87 -18.12
N PRO A 118 25.69 22.93 -17.95
CA PRO A 118 25.71 24.07 -18.87
C PRO A 118 25.94 23.69 -20.34
N ALA A 119 26.56 22.52 -20.61
CA ALA A 119 26.72 22.03 -21.98
C ALA A 119 25.41 21.58 -22.63
N ASN A 120 24.37 21.34 -21.85
CA ASN A 120 23.06 20.92 -22.33
C ASN A 120 22.04 22.07 -22.37
N GLN A 121 22.41 23.29 -21.94
CA GLN A 121 21.53 24.45 -22.03
C GLN A 121 21.21 24.76 -23.49
N ILE A 122 19.92 24.96 -23.75
CA ILE A 122 19.46 25.35 -25.07
C ILE A 122 19.78 26.82 -25.30
N PRO A 123 20.62 27.18 -26.29
CA PRO A 123 20.99 28.58 -26.53
C PRO A 123 19.79 29.42 -26.95
N TYR A 124 19.85 30.72 -26.64
CA TYR A 124 18.88 31.71 -27.10
C TYR A 124 18.68 31.65 -28.62
N GLY A 125 17.44 31.70 -29.08
CA GLY A 125 17.08 31.67 -30.48
C GLY A 125 17.26 30.32 -31.17
N SER A 126 17.52 29.25 -30.42
CA SER A 126 17.62 27.90 -30.99
C SER A 126 16.25 27.42 -31.43
N ASP A 127 16.14 27.04 -32.69
CA ASP A 127 14.96 26.43 -33.30
C ASP A 127 15.12 24.91 -33.36
N ILE A 128 14.21 24.18 -32.75
CA ILE A 128 14.23 22.72 -32.63
C ILE A 128 13.02 22.14 -33.34
N LEU A 129 13.27 21.35 -34.39
CA LEU A 129 12.21 20.64 -35.10
C LEU A 129 11.57 19.57 -34.23
N TYR A 130 10.25 19.46 -34.26
CA TYR A 130 9.53 18.41 -33.49
C TYR A 130 9.95 17.01 -33.91
N THR A 131 10.30 16.80 -35.20
CA THR A 131 10.84 15.53 -35.69
C THR A 131 12.22 15.16 -35.12
N ASP A 132 13.02 16.15 -34.72
CA ASP A 132 14.32 15.92 -34.12
C ASP A 132 14.20 15.68 -32.60
N ALA A 133 13.19 16.26 -31.95
CA ALA A 133 12.90 16.10 -30.54
C ALA A 133 12.15 14.81 -30.27
N ALA A 134 11.20 14.43 -31.14
CA ALA A 134 10.36 13.24 -30.95
C ALA A 134 11.14 11.95 -31.21
N GLN A 135 10.90 10.93 -30.39
CA GLN A 135 11.51 9.61 -30.56
C GLN A 135 10.67 8.64 -31.38
N ASP A 136 9.39 8.84 -31.40
CA ASP A 136 8.44 8.06 -32.21
C ASP A 136 7.22 8.91 -32.61
N GLU A 137 6.33 8.32 -33.39
CA GLU A 137 5.11 8.98 -33.87
C GLU A 137 4.18 9.47 -32.75
N LYS A 138 4.12 8.74 -31.63
CA LYS A 138 3.30 9.13 -30.47
C LYS A 138 3.90 10.30 -29.71
N ASP A 139 5.20 10.40 -29.70
CA ASP A 139 5.89 11.53 -29.08
C ASP A 139 5.71 12.78 -29.94
N LEU A 140 5.74 12.61 -31.28
CA LEU A 140 5.46 13.68 -32.22
C LEU A 140 4.03 14.23 -32.06
N GLU A 141 3.01 13.38 -31.97
CA GLU A 141 1.62 13.79 -31.69
C GLU A 141 1.48 14.71 -30.46
N LYS A 142 2.35 14.59 -29.49
CA LYS A 142 2.34 15.44 -28.26
C LYS A 142 2.92 16.83 -28.54
N TYR A 143 3.94 16.93 -29.38
CA TYR A 143 4.46 18.23 -29.80
C TYR A 143 3.45 18.96 -30.71
N GLU A 144 2.79 18.24 -31.62
CA GLU A 144 1.70 18.79 -32.43
C GLU A 144 0.54 19.29 -31.54
N LEU A 145 0.20 18.57 -30.46
CA LEU A 145 -0.80 19.02 -29.49
C LEU A 145 -0.40 20.35 -28.82
N ILE A 146 0.89 20.53 -28.48
CA ILE A 146 1.40 21.76 -27.87
C ILE A 146 1.23 22.92 -28.84
N TRP A 147 1.59 22.74 -30.15
CA TRP A 147 1.34 23.74 -31.20
C TRP A 147 -0.14 24.06 -31.35
N ASP A 148 -1.02 23.06 -31.38
CA ASP A 148 -2.46 23.26 -31.48
C ASP A 148 -2.98 24.15 -30.33
N LEU A 149 -2.57 23.87 -29.11
CA LEU A 149 -2.92 24.66 -27.91
C LEU A 149 -2.44 26.11 -28.04
N TYR A 150 -1.17 26.31 -28.43
CA TYR A 150 -0.61 27.63 -28.60
C TYR A 150 -1.37 28.41 -29.70
N SER A 151 -1.65 27.79 -30.86
CA SER A 151 -2.36 28.41 -31.99
C SER A 151 -3.80 28.80 -31.63
N GLU A 152 -4.40 28.07 -30.66
CA GLU A 152 -5.74 28.38 -30.11
C GLU A 152 -5.70 29.35 -28.89
N ASN A 153 -4.53 29.87 -28.53
CA ASN A 153 -4.29 30.73 -27.38
C ASN A 153 -4.70 30.06 -26.05
N LYS A 154 -4.44 28.76 -25.93
CA LYS A 154 -4.80 27.94 -24.77
C LYS A 154 -3.57 27.33 -24.12
N GLY A 155 -3.66 27.10 -22.81
CA GLY A 155 -2.74 26.25 -22.08
C GLY A 155 -3.29 24.83 -21.90
N THR A 156 -2.50 23.95 -21.28
CA THR A 156 -2.91 22.59 -20.95
C THR A 156 -3.83 22.58 -19.72
N ASP A 157 -4.99 21.96 -19.83
CA ASP A 157 -5.86 21.64 -18.67
C ASP A 157 -5.33 20.45 -17.86
N THR A 158 -4.67 19.53 -18.56
CA THR A 158 -4.01 18.35 -17.98
C THR A 158 -2.62 18.21 -18.58
N PRO A 159 -1.60 17.83 -17.78
CA PRO A 159 -0.24 17.72 -18.32
C PRO A 159 -0.13 16.72 -19.46
N VAL A 160 0.68 17.05 -20.43
CA VAL A 160 1.12 16.13 -21.47
C VAL A 160 2.17 15.20 -20.85
N ILE A 161 1.96 13.90 -20.93
CA ILE A 161 2.88 12.91 -20.36
C ILE A 161 3.79 12.41 -21.48
N THR A 162 5.10 12.60 -21.32
CA THR A 162 6.14 12.06 -22.21
C THR A 162 6.95 11.00 -21.48
N ASP A 163 7.36 9.95 -22.20
CA ASP A 163 8.26 8.90 -21.70
C ASP A 163 9.27 8.59 -22.81
N ASN A 164 10.35 9.35 -22.82
CA ASN A 164 11.33 9.35 -23.91
C ASN A 164 12.77 9.47 -23.35
N SER A 165 13.77 9.75 -24.20
CA SER A 165 15.17 9.90 -23.78
C SER A 165 15.41 11.01 -22.77
N TYR A 166 14.52 12.00 -22.73
CA TYR A 166 14.55 13.09 -21.75
C TYR A 166 13.90 12.73 -20.41
N GLY A 167 13.34 11.53 -20.30
CA GLY A 167 12.75 11.01 -19.07
C GLY A 167 11.24 10.79 -19.14
N TYR A 168 10.67 10.46 -17.98
CA TYR A 168 9.23 10.37 -17.78
C TYR A 168 8.73 11.69 -17.19
N ASN A 169 8.16 12.54 -18.03
CA ASN A 169 7.90 13.93 -17.70
C ASN A 169 6.41 14.26 -17.74
N TYR A 170 6.01 15.17 -16.84
CA TYR A 170 4.74 15.91 -16.90
C TYR A 170 5.04 17.30 -17.42
N THR A 171 4.56 17.57 -18.63
CA THR A 171 4.73 18.86 -19.33
C THR A 171 3.42 19.62 -19.30
N SER A 172 3.45 20.85 -18.80
CA SER A 172 2.36 21.80 -18.95
C SER A 172 2.85 23.02 -19.70
N VAL A 173 1.98 23.50 -20.57
CA VAL A 173 2.24 24.71 -21.34
C VAL A 173 1.17 25.75 -21.06
N SER A 174 1.57 27.02 -21.06
CA SER A 174 0.65 28.16 -20.88
C SER A 174 1.09 29.34 -21.74
N PRO A 175 0.19 29.86 -22.58
CA PRO A 175 0.54 30.99 -23.44
C PRO A 175 0.67 32.28 -22.65
N VAL A 176 1.64 33.10 -23.01
CA VAL A 176 1.69 34.51 -22.64
C VAL A 176 0.86 35.29 -23.65
N LEU A 177 -0.24 35.89 -23.18
CA LEU A 177 -1.22 36.56 -24.06
C LEU A 177 -0.96 38.06 -24.13
N ASP A 178 -1.06 38.64 -25.34
CA ASP A 178 -1.05 40.06 -25.53
C ASP A 178 -2.38 40.72 -25.05
N GLU A 179 -2.49 42.04 -25.22
CA GLU A 179 -3.67 42.80 -24.82
C GLU A 179 -4.93 42.45 -25.65
N ASN A 180 -4.78 41.75 -26.79
CA ASN A 180 -5.86 41.29 -27.64
C ASN A 180 -6.24 39.83 -27.38
N GLY A 181 -5.51 39.15 -26.49
CA GLY A 181 -5.71 37.76 -26.14
C GLY A 181 -5.04 36.78 -27.10
N ASN A 182 -4.05 37.24 -27.89
CA ASN A 182 -3.26 36.36 -28.74
C ASN A 182 -2.00 35.92 -28.04
N ALA A 183 -1.63 34.66 -28.20
CA ALA A 183 -0.38 34.12 -27.72
C ALA A 183 0.82 34.74 -28.44
N ILE A 184 1.79 35.26 -27.69
CA ILE A 184 3.05 35.81 -28.23
C ILE A 184 4.24 34.92 -27.86
N ALA A 185 4.15 34.16 -26.83
CA ALA A 185 5.12 33.16 -26.37
C ALA A 185 4.41 32.13 -25.50
N GLU A 186 5.12 31.11 -25.09
CA GLU A 186 4.61 30.03 -24.25
C GLU A 186 5.59 29.71 -23.12
N ILE A 187 5.06 29.46 -21.94
CA ILE A 187 5.81 28.90 -20.81
C ILE A 187 5.72 27.39 -20.88
N GLN A 188 6.85 26.71 -20.97
CA GLN A 188 6.94 25.27 -20.77
C GLN A 188 7.42 24.95 -19.36
N TYR A 189 6.59 24.26 -18.60
CA TYR A 189 6.86 23.84 -17.23
C TYR A 189 6.89 22.30 -17.19
N ILE A 190 8.04 21.73 -16.89
CA ILE A 190 8.26 20.28 -16.97
C ILE A 190 8.79 19.74 -15.64
N LEU A 191 8.13 18.69 -15.13
CA LEU A 191 8.59 17.92 -13.97
C LEU A 191 8.97 16.50 -14.37
N ASP A 192 10.17 16.06 -13.94
CA ASP A 192 10.57 14.67 -14.06
C ASP A 192 9.86 13.81 -13.02
N MET A 193 9.02 12.91 -13.50
CA MET A 193 8.24 11.99 -12.69
C MET A 193 9.01 10.72 -12.29
N GLN A 194 10.27 10.55 -12.70
CA GLN A 194 11.10 9.42 -12.25
C GLN A 194 11.41 9.51 -10.76
N LYS A 195 11.67 10.73 -10.25
CA LYS A 195 11.83 10.99 -8.82
C LYS A 195 10.57 10.56 -8.05
N VAL A 196 9.39 10.95 -8.54
CA VAL A 196 8.10 10.61 -7.97
C VAL A 196 7.85 9.09 -7.99
N ARG A 197 8.18 8.42 -9.09
CA ARG A 197 8.15 6.94 -9.17
C ARG A 197 9.10 6.31 -8.13
N GLY A 198 10.28 6.88 -7.93
CA GLY A 198 11.24 6.43 -6.92
C GLY A 198 10.68 6.56 -5.49
N GLU A 199 10.05 7.67 -5.18
CA GLU A 199 9.40 7.91 -3.89
C GLU A 199 8.22 6.96 -3.67
N LEU A 200 7.38 6.74 -4.68
CA LEU A 200 6.28 5.77 -4.65
C LEU A 200 6.78 4.34 -4.40
N ASN A 201 7.86 3.93 -5.05
CA ASN A 201 8.47 2.62 -4.83
C ASN A 201 9.03 2.51 -3.40
N SER A 202 9.71 3.55 -2.91
CA SER A 202 10.21 3.59 -1.52
C SER A 202 9.06 3.52 -0.51
N PHE A 203 7.97 4.22 -0.76
CA PHE A 203 6.74 4.16 0.05
C PHE A 203 6.17 2.73 0.06
N LEU A 204 6.07 2.09 -1.10
CA LEU A 204 5.59 0.72 -1.25
C LEU A 204 6.45 -0.27 -0.45
N TYR A 205 7.78 -0.18 -0.54
CA TYR A 205 8.67 -1.04 0.25
C TYR A 205 8.53 -0.83 1.75
N LYS A 206 8.43 0.42 2.21
CA LYS A 206 8.20 0.74 3.63
C LYS A 206 6.86 0.16 4.11
N MET A 207 5.81 0.31 3.31
CA MET A 207 4.48 -0.20 3.62
C MET A 207 4.46 -1.73 3.70
N LEU A 208 5.11 -2.43 2.75
CA LEU A 208 5.23 -3.89 2.77
C LEU A 208 6.03 -4.38 3.99
N LEU A 209 7.09 -3.68 4.38
CA LEU A 209 7.86 -4.00 5.58
C LEU A 209 7.00 -3.87 6.85
N ILE A 210 6.27 -2.77 7.00
CA ILE A 210 5.37 -2.56 8.15
C ILE A 210 4.28 -3.64 8.17
N ALA A 211 3.70 -3.96 7.03
CA ALA A 211 2.70 -5.00 6.88
C ALA A 211 3.25 -6.37 7.31
N PHE A 212 4.44 -6.72 6.87
CA PHE A 212 5.11 -7.97 7.26
C PHE A 212 5.35 -8.04 8.77
N LEU A 213 5.88 -6.97 9.37
CA LEU A 213 6.11 -6.91 10.82
C LEU A 213 4.80 -7.06 11.62
N ASN A 214 3.72 -6.41 11.16
CA ASN A 214 2.40 -6.56 11.79
C ASN A 214 1.90 -8.01 11.74
N ILE A 215 2.02 -8.68 10.59
CA ILE A 215 1.63 -10.09 10.45
C ILE A 215 2.41 -10.96 11.44
N VAL A 216 3.72 -10.77 11.57
CA VAL A 216 4.56 -11.53 12.50
C VAL A 216 4.10 -11.32 13.95
N VAL A 217 3.84 -10.07 14.36
CA VAL A 217 3.37 -9.73 15.71
C VAL A 217 2.00 -10.37 15.99
N VAL A 218 1.06 -10.25 15.05
CA VAL A 218 -0.28 -10.83 15.19
C VAL A 218 -0.21 -12.36 15.31
N ILE A 219 0.59 -13.04 14.48
CA ILE A 219 0.80 -14.48 14.57
C ILE A 219 1.39 -14.87 15.93
N MET A 220 2.39 -14.13 16.41
CA MET A 220 3.02 -14.39 17.71
C MET A 220 2.02 -14.30 18.86
N LEU A 221 1.24 -13.20 18.92
CA LEU A 221 0.20 -13.00 19.92
C LEU A 221 -0.87 -14.09 19.85
N TYR A 222 -1.28 -14.45 18.65
CA TYR A 222 -2.29 -15.49 18.43
C TYR A 222 -1.81 -16.88 18.85
N VAL A 223 -0.55 -17.24 18.56
CA VAL A 223 0.04 -18.50 19.03
C VAL A 223 0.03 -18.59 20.55
N VAL A 224 0.42 -17.51 21.23
CA VAL A 224 0.40 -17.45 22.70
C VAL A 224 -1.02 -17.58 23.23
N PHE A 225 -1.98 -16.86 22.65
CA PHE A 225 -3.38 -16.91 23.03
C PHE A 225 -3.97 -18.32 22.88
N VAL A 226 -3.91 -18.90 21.67
CA VAL A 226 -4.48 -20.24 21.42
C VAL A 226 -3.80 -21.32 22.27
N ARG A 227 -2.48 -21.22 22.46
CA ARG A 227 -1.76 -22.17 23.32
C ARG A 227 -2.26 -22.14 24.75
N ASN A 228 -2.46 -20.94 25.31
CA ASN A 228 -2.82 -20.79 26.73
C ASN A 228 -4.31 -20.99 26.97
N SER A 229 -5.17 -20.46 26.08
CA SER A 229 -6.63 -20.47 26.28
C SER A 229 -7.30 -21.75 25.78
N ILE A 230 -6.72 -22.44 24.77
CA ILE A 230 -7.38 -23.62 24.19
C ILE A 230 -6.50 -24.87 24.32
N THR A 231 -5.24 -24.81 23.81
CA THR A 231 -4.45 -26.04 23.65
C THR A 231 -4.05 -26.66 24.99
N LYS A 232 -3.59 -25.86 25.93
CA LYS A 232 -3.20 -26.36 27.29
C LYS A 232 -4.38 -26.92 28.06
N PRO A 233 -5.54 -26.22 28.22
CA PRO A 233 -6.70 -26.76 28.90
C PRO A 233 -7.23 -28.05 28.31
N VAL A 234 -7.40 -28.09 26.96
CA VAL A 234 -7.89 -29.31 26.30
C VAL A 234 -6.89 -30.46 26.43
N SER A 235 -5.58 -30.20 26.36
CA SER A 235 -4.56 -31.23 26.59
C SER A 235 -4.59 -31.74 28.02
N LYS A 236 -4.84 -30.85 29.01
CA LYS A 236 -4.98 -31.22 30.42
C LYS A 236 -6.18 -32.17 30.62
N LEU A 237 -7.33 -31.86 30.00
CA LEU A 237 -8.50 -32.74 30.04
C LEU A 237 -8.22 -34.08 29.38
N ALA A 238 -7.60 -34.09 28.19
CA ALA A 238 -7.26 -35.33 27.50
C ALA A 238 -6.30 -36.24 28.30
N LEU A 239 -5.26 -35.64 28.92
CA LEU A 239 -4.32 -36.37 29.76
C LEU A 239 -5.00 -36.92 31.04
N PHE A 240 -5.89 -36.13 31.65
CA PHE A 240 -6.66 -36.55 32.79
C PHE A 240 -7.58 -37.71 32.45
N THR A 241 -8.32 -37.65 31.36
CA THR A 241 -9.15 -38.75 30.86
C THR A 241 -8.34 -40.01 30.64
N LYS A 242 -7.16 -39.89 30.00
CA LYS A 242 -6.26 -41.02 29.75
C LYS A 242 -5.79 -41.65 31.06
N LYS A 243 -5.42 -40.84 32.07
CA LYS A 243 -4.99 -41.34 33.39
C LYS A 243 -6.09 -42.12 34.09
N ILE A 244 -7.34 -41.66 34.07
CA ILE A 244 -8.48 -42.35 34.62
C ILE A 244 -8.69 -43.72 33.97
N ILE A 245 -8.62 -43.81 32.63
CA ILE A 245 -8.78 -45.05 31.89
C ILE A 245 -7.66 -46.04 32.20
N GLU A 246 -6.42 -45.60 32.34
CA GLU A 246 -5.26 -46.45 32.63
C GLU A 246 -5.22 -46.93 34.09
N SER A 247 -5.64 -46.08 35.03
CA SER A 247 -5.65 -46.46 36.47
C SER A 247 -6.86 -47.29 36.88
N GLY A 248 -7.96 -47.17 36.13
CA GLY A 248 -9.24 -47.77 36.54
C GLY A 248 -9.85 -47.12 37.82
N GLU A 249 -9.21 -46.09 38.34
CA GLU A 249 -9.65 -45.39 39.53
C GLU A 249 -10.55 -44.22 39.16
N PHE A 250 -11.85 -44.43 39.25
CA PHE A 250 -12.86 -43.38 38.98
C PHE A 250 -13.13 -42.52 40.22
N ASN A 251 -12.72 -43.00 41.41
CA ASN A 251 -13.07 -42.41 42.70
C ASN A 251 -12.30 -41.12 42.97
N ARG A 252 -13.05 -40.01 43.26
CA ARG A 252 -12.57 -38.74 43.81
C ARG A 252 -11.58 -37.96 42.96
N GLN A 253 -11.51 -38.21 41.68
CA GLN A 253 -10.68 -37.40 40.81
C GLN A 253 -11.52 -36.36 40.10
N HIS A 254 -11.28 -35.08 40.37
CA HIS A 254 -11.90 -33.95 39.68
C HIS A 254 -10.83 -33.19 38.91
N ILE A 255 -11.18 -32.73 37.72
CA ILE A 255 -10.34 -31.79 36.98
C ILE A 255 -10.80 -30.36 37.27
N GLU A 256 -9.88 -29.54 37.78
CA GLU A 256 -10.14 -28.11 37.94
C GLU A 256 -9.67 -27.36 36.70
N MET A 257 -10.63 -26.71 36.04
CA MET A 257 -10.38 -25.84 34.88
C MET A 257 -10.93 -24.45 35.21
N LYS A 258 -10.09 -23.41 35.01
CA LYS A 258 -10.42 -22.00 35.33
C LYS A 258 -10.12 -21.19 34.07
N THR A 259 -10.91 -21.38 33.00
CA THR A 259 -10.75 -20.67 31.74
C THR A 259 -11.79 -19.58 31.55
N GLY A 260 -12.91 -19.61 32.28
CA GLY A 260 -14.00 -18.64 32.23
C GLY A 260 -14.81 -18.74 30.93
N ASP A 261 -14.77 -19.89 30.24
CA ASP A 261 -15.41 -20.11 28.94
C ASP A 261 -15.98 -21.54 28.83
N GLU A 262 -16.40 -21.92 27.62
CA GLU A 262 -16.97 -23.24 27.30
C GLU A 262 -16.03 -24.41 27.65
N ILE A 263 -14.74 -24.16 27.77
CA ILE A 263 -13.75 -25.17 28.16
C ILE A 263 -13.87 -25.46 29.67
N GLU A 264 -14.19 -24.50 30.50
CA GLU A 264 -14.50 -24.68 31.90
C GLU A 264 -15.79 -25.49 32.07
N ASP A 265 -16.85 -25.11 31.31
CA ASP A 265 -18.13 -25.85 31.31
C ASP A 265 -17.94 -27.32 30.89
N LEU A 266 -17.06 -27.56 29.92
CA LEU A 266 -16.69 -28.92 29.51
C LEU A 266 -16.00 -29.66 30.65
N GLY A 267 -15.14 -29.00 31.42
CA GLY A 267 -14.51 -29.56 32.63
C GLY A 267 -15.53 -29.93 33.70
N HIS A 268 -16.52 -29.07 33.96
CA HIS A 268 -17.62 -29.34 34.91
C HIS A 268 -18.48 -30.51 34.45
N SER A 269 -18.87 -30.53 33.18
CA SER A 269 -19.64 -31.61 32.59
C SER A 269 -18.93 -32.97 32.69
N PHE A 270 -17.61 -32.94 32.50
CA PHE A 270 -16.78 -34.13 32.63
C PHE A 270 -16.72 -34.63 34.08
N ASN A 271 -16.58 -33.73 35.07
CA ASN A 271 -16.60 -34.09 36.48
C ASN A 271 -17.96 -34.70 36.88
N TYR A 272 -19.07 -34.10 36.43
CA TYR A 272 -20.42 -34.62 36.66
C TYR A 272 -20.59 -36.04 36.10
N MET A 273 -20.09 -36.30 34.89
CA MET A 273 -20.10 -37.62 34.29
C MET A 273 -19.31 -38.64 35.13
N LEU A 274 -18.18 -38.23 35.69
CA LEU A 274 -17.39 -39.13 36.58
C LEU A 274 -18.14 -39.47 37.87
N GLU A 275 -18.84 -38.50 38.50
CA GLU A 275 -19.67 -38.72 39.68
C GLU A 275 -20.83 -39.73 39.40
N GLU A 276 -21.50 -39.56 38.27
CA GLU A 276 -22.56 -40.49 37.84
C GLU A 276 -22.03 -41.90 37.57
N LEU A 277 -20.84 -42.01 36.97
CA LEU A 277 -20.16 -43.30 36.76
C LEU A 277 -19.80 -43.97 38.09
N GLU A 278 -19.32 -43.24 39.06
CA GLU A 278 -19.00 -43.75 40.40
C GLU A 278 -20.25 -44.34 41.08
N ILE A 279 -21.35 -43.59 41.06
CA ILE A 279 -22.64 -44.06 41.61
C ILE A 279 -23.12 -45.30 40.87
N TYR A 280 -22.98 -45.34 39.55
CA TYR A 280 -23.39 -46.49 38.76
C TYR A 280 -22.56 -47.78 39.08
N ILE A 281 -21.25 -47.66 39.22
CA ILE A 281 -20.33 -48.76 39.58
C ILE A 281 -20.64 -49.26 41.00
N ASP A 282 -20.86 -48.36 41.99
CA ASP A 282 -21.21 -48.76 43.36
C ASP A 282 -22.56 -49.53 43.41
N ASN A 283 -23.56 -49.06 42.68
CA ASN A 283 -24.84 -49.73 42.56
C ASN A 283 -24.69 -51.10 41.87
N LEU A 284 -23.87 -51.22 40.82
CA LEU A 284 -23.60 -52.46 40.15
C LEU A 284 -22.90 -53.48 41.07
N ALA A 285 -21.94 -53.01 41.87
CA ALA A 285 -21.24 -53.85 42.87
C ALA A 285 -22.21 -54.36 43.96
N LYS A 286 -23.13 -53.53 44.48
CA LYS A 286 -24.16 -53.91 45.44
C LYS A 286 -25.11 -54.96 44.87
N VAL A 287 -25.62 -54.76 43.65
CA VAL A 287 -26.51 -55.70 42.95
C VAL A 287 -25.81 -57.03 42.70
N THR A 288 -24.51 -57.01 42.31
CA THR A 288 -23.73 -58.21 42.10
C THR A 288 -23.51 -59.00 43.39
N ALA A 289 -23.13 -58.34 44.48
CA ALA A 289 -22.94 -58.94 45.77
C ALA A 289 -24.24 -59.57 46.32
N GLU A 290 -25.39 -58.88 46.14
CA GLU A 290 -26.69 -59.44 46.53
C GLU A 290 -27.09 -60.65 45.69
N LYS A 291 -26.84 -60.63 44.40
CA LYS A 291 -27.05 -61.79 43.51
C LYS A 291 -26.20 -63.00 43.93
N GLU A 292 -24.94 -62.77 44.26
CA GLU A 292 -24.06 -63.83 44.76
C GLU A 292 -24.53 -64.38 46.11
N ARG A 293 -24.99 -63.49 47.06
CA ARG A 293 -25.55 -63.93 48.28
C ARG A 293 -26.80 -64.78 48.12
N ILE A 294 -27.75 -64.35 47.28
CA ILE A 294 -28.97 -65.07 47.03
C ILE A 294 -28.62 -66.40 46.32
N GLY A 295 -27.67 -66.46 45.43
CA GLY A 295 -27.17 -67.69 44.77
C GLY A 295 -26.60 -68.70 45.81
N ALA A 296 -25.81 -68.22 46.78
CA ALA A 296 -25.26 -69.05 47.85
C ALA A 296 -26.36 -69.56 48.78
N GLU A 297 -27.33 -68.70 49.19
CA GLU A 297 -28.48 -69.13 50.00
C GLU A 297 -29.35 -70.17 49.35
N LEU A 298 -29.59 -70.05 48.02
CA LEU A 298 -30.35 -70.99 47.22
C LEU A 298 -29.62 -72.34 47.09
N SER A 299 -28.30 -72.30 46.88
CA SER A 299 -27.45 -73.51 46.88
C SER A 299 -27.50 -74.29 48.18
N VAL A 300 -27.39 -73.58 49.34
CA VAL A 300 -27.51 -74.21 50.67
C VAL A 300 -28.91 -74.77 50.88
N ALA A 301 -29.97 -74.03 50.54
CA ALA A 301 -31.35 -74.54 50.64
C ALA A 301 -31.60 -75.79 49.78
N THR A 302 -31.04 -75.82 48.57
CA THR A 302 -31.15 -77.00 47.68
C THR A 302 -30.40 -78.24 48.24
N GLN A 303 -29.24 -78.02 48.89
CA GLN A 303 -28.51 -79.10 49.54
C GLN A 303 -29.27 -79.67 50.78
N ILE A 304 -29.91 -78.81 51.51
CA ILE A 304 -30.73 -79.27 52.70
C ILE A 304 -31.97 -80.00 52.24
N GLN A 305 -32.59 -79.64 51.11
CA GLN A 305 -33.75 -80.39 50.53
C GLN A 305 -33.36 -81.78 49.95
N ALA A 306 -32.12 -81.96 49.54
CA ALA A 306 -31.64 -83.19 48.88
C ALA A 306 -31.03 -84.23 49.92
N SER A 307 -30.91 -83.88 51.19
CA SER A 307 -30.46 -84.69 52.32
C SER A 307 -31.64 -85.24 53.09
#